data_36821052a9ed34d18b7bfb3b37676528
#
_entry.id   36821052a9ed34d18b7bfb3b37676528
#
_cell.length_a   1.000
_cell.length_b   1.000
_cell.length_c   1.000
_cell.angle_alpha   90.00
_cell.angle_beta   90.00
_cell.angle_gamma   90.00
#
_symmetry.space_group_name_H-M   'P 1'
#
loop_
_entity.id
_entity.type
_entity.pdbx_description
1 polymer ?
#
loop_
_entity_poly.entity_id
_entity_poly.type
_entity_poly.pdbx_seq_one_letter_code
_entity_poly.pdbx_strand_id
1 'polypeptide(L)'
;RPGGARGGGGRQGGAEEAQKLVREKIEAAGVTTEHLKQADVCGLSLENRVTARMLVQALAQLLEHPRHEELLQGLPVAGKTGTLKERFTEPDAVDARGHVRAKTGTLFTVVALAGYTTRPDGTRLIFALILNDTDSIGGLPQAKKVADAAAAVISDRAPKPSPSPSDSSHSAREHSPSESAKPAESPKATDTSTSNAPVTLAPAGEPAPTEGK
;
A
#
# COMPACT_ATOMS: atom_id res chain seq x y z
N ARG A 1 32.12 -53.57 14.59
CA ARG A 1 31.86 -52.21 15.04
C ARG A 1 30.49 -51.79 14.57
N PRO A 2 29.52 -51.41 15.42
CA PRO A 2 28.22 -50.92 14.96
C PRO A 2 28.33 -49.45 14.55
N GLY A 3 27.88 -49.15 13.33
CA GLY A 3 27.80 -47.79 12.84
C GLY A 3 26.69 -47.02 13.52
N GLY A 4 27.03 -45.92 14.17
CA GLY A 4 26.10 -45.02 14.81
C GLY A 4 25.26 -44.26 13.79
N ALA A 5 23.95 -44.42 13.85
CA ALA A 5 22.98 -43.59 13.19
C ALA A 5 23.08 -42.16 13.76
N ARG A 6 23.53 -41.19 12.94
CA ARG A 6 23.47 -39.79 13.31
C ARG A 6 22.03 -39.33 13.10
N GLY A 7 21.34 -39.11 14.20
CA GLY A 7 19.99 -38.58 14.23
C GLY A 7 19.92 -37.19 13.58
N GLY A 8 19.12 -37.05 12.52
CA GLY A 8 18.79 -35.81 11.84
C GLY A 8 17.76 -34.95 12.59
N GLY A 9 18.01 -34.66 13.91
CA GLY A 9 17.09 -33.88 14.75
C GLY A 9 17.37 -32.38 14.84
N GLY A 10 18.31 -31.82 14.04
CA GLY A 10 18.84 -30.47 14.29
C GLY A 10 18.26 -29.30 13.51
N ARG A 11 17.24 -29.46 12.65
CA ARG A 11 16.81 -28.39 11.74
C ARG A 11 15.44 -27.76 12.03
N GLN A 12 14.54 -28.44 12.74
CA GLN A 12 13.21 -27.88 13.02
C GLN A 12 13.23 -26.86 14.17
N GLY A 13 13.97 -27.13 15.25
CA GLY A 13 14.07 -26.21 16.37
C GLY A 13 14.63 -24.82 16.01
N GLY A 14 15.60 -24.76 15.09
CA GLY A 14 16.18 -23.48 14.67
C GLY A 14 15.25 -22.56 13.88
N ALA A 15 14.32 -23.11 13.09
CA ALA A 15 13.37 -22.29 12.33
C ALA A 15 12.27 -21.70 13.24
N GLU A 16 11.69 -22.50 14.10
CA GLU A 16 10.67 -22.06 15.07
C GLU A 16 11.24 -21.04 16.06
N GLU A 17 12.46 -21.28 16.53
CA GLU A 17 13.16 -20.36 17.43
C GLU A 17 13.46 -19.02 16.74
N ALA A 18 13.86 -19.04 15.48
CA ALA A 18 14.06 -17.84 14.68
C ALA A 18 12.73 -17.06 14.45
N GLN A 19 11.63 -17.75 14.16
CA GLN A 19 10.30 -17.14 14.04
C GLN A 19 9.87 -16.47 15.35
N LYS A 20 10.04 -17.17 16.47
CA LYS A 20 9.74 -16.64 17.81
C LYS A 20 10.56 -15.39 18.10
N LEU A 21 11.87 -15.44 17.87
CA LEU A 21 12.74 -14.29 18.08
C LEU A 21 12.35 -13.08 17.24
N VAL A 22 12.02 -13.28 15.94
CA VAL A 22 11.56 -12.20 15.05
C VAL A 22 10.27 -11.60 15.59
N ARG A 23 9.28 -12.41 15.98
CA ARG A 23 8.02 -11.94 16.56
C ARG A 23 8.27 -11.12 17.83
N GLU A 24 9.05 -11.63 18.78
CA GLU A 24 9.39 -10.93 20.02
C GLU A 24 10.05 -9.57 19.76
N LYS A 25 10.96 -9.50 18.78
CA LYS A 25 11.62 -8.24 18.42
C LYS A 25 10.66 -7.22 17.79
N ILE A 26 9.73 -7.67 16.94
CA ILE A 26 8.71 -6.83 16.32
C ILE A 26 7.75 -6.30 17.39
N GLU A 27 7.30 -7.14 18.32
CA GLU A 27 6.43 -6.76 19.44
C GLU A 27 7.14 -5.80 20.42
N ALA A 28 8.39 -6.09 20.77
CA ALA A 28 9.20 -5.20 21.60
C ALA A 28 9.44 -3.82 20.95
N ALA A 29 9.39 -3.73 19.62
CA ALA A 29 9.42 -2.48 18.89
C ALA A 29 8.05 -1.78 18.81
N GLY A 30 7.00 -2.29 19.47
CA GLY A 30 5.67 -1.68 19.50
C GLY A 30 4.81 -1.95 18.25
N VAL A 31 5.16 -2.94 17.43
CA VAL A 31 4.37 -3.35 16.26
C VAL A 31 3.33 -4.37 16.67
N THR A 32 2.08 -4.15 16.30
CA THR A 32 0.97 -5.09 16.57
C THR A 32 1.12 -6.33 15.70
N THR A 33 1.16 -7.53 16.32
CA THR A 33 1.34 -8.81 15.61
C THR A 33 0.10 -9.70 15.61
N GLU A 34 -1.05 -9.19 15.97
CA GLU A 34 -2.32 -9.93 16.07
C GLU A 34 -2.64 -10.73 14.79
N HIS A 35 -2.37 -10.16 13.62
CA HIS A 35 -2.63 -10.79 12.32
C HIS A 35 -1.37 -11.34 11.64
N LEU A 36 -0.26 -11.47 12.38
CA LEU A 36 0.96 -12.06 11.86
C LEU A 36 0.88 -13.59 11.88
N LYS A 37 0.88 -14.21 10.70
CA LYS A 37 1.22 -15.62 10.55
C LYS A 37 2.60 -15.71 9.89
N GLN A 38 3.54 -16.28 10.57
CA GLN A 38 4.92 -16.43 10.12
C GLN A 38 5.22 -17.92 9.97
N ALA A 39 5.24 -18.40 8.74
CA ALA A 39 5.53 -19.79 8.40
C ALA A 39 7.03 -20.01 8.11
N ASP A 40 7.74 -18.93 7.76
CA ASP A 40 9.18 -18.89 7.62
C ASP A 40 9.74 -17.51 8.01
N VAL A 41 11.06 -17.37 8.01
CA VAL A 41 11.76 -16.09 8.26
C VAL A 41 12.35 -15.47 7.00
N CYS A 42 12.28 -16.15 5.86
CA CYS A 42 12.82 -15.67 4.59
C CYS A 42 11.76 -15.01 3.68
N GLY A 43 10.47 -15.13 4.01
CA GLY A 43 9.38 -14.52 3.28
C GLY A 43 8.98 -15.23 1.98
N LEU A 44 9.35 -16.51 1.82
CA LEU A 44 9.05 -17.30 0.62
C LEU A 44 7.82 -18.19 0.76
N SER A 45 7.37 -18.46 1.97
CA SER A 45 6.18 -19.27 2.20
C SER A 45 4.91 -18.53 1.81
N LEU A 46 4.04 -19.20 1.06
CA LEU A 46 2.68 -18.72 0.75
C LEU A 46 1.77 -18.68 1.98
N GLU A 47 2.18 -19.31 3.08
CA GLU A 47 1.44 -19.32 4.34
C GLU A 47 1.71 -18.10 5.22
N ASN A 48 2.69 -17.26 4.87
CA ASN A 48 2.94 -16.03 5.58
C ASN A 48 1.76 -15.06 5.43
N ARG A 49 1.40 -14.39 6.52
CA ARG A 49 0.38 -13.32 6.53
C ARG A 49 0.94 -12.12 7.27
N VAL A 50 0.83 -10.96 6.64
CA VAL A 50 1.21 -9.66 7.20
C VAL A 50 0.22 -8.60 6.71
N THR A 51 -0.04 -7.59 7.52
CA THR A 51 -0.88 -6.48 7.09
C THR A 51 -0.02 -5.28 6.65
N ALA A 52 -0.55 -4.45 5.75
CA ALA A 52 0.10 -3.19 5.37
C ALA A 52 0.33 -2.29 6.61
N ARG A 53 -0.61 -2.29 7.57
CA ARG A 53 -0.47 -1.57 8.85
C ARG A 53 0.77 -2.01 9.62
N MET A 54 1.04 -3.31 9.72
CA MET A 54 2.24 -3.82 10.40
C MET A 54 3.51 -3.34 9.73
N LEU A 55 3.56 -3.34 8.40
CA LEU A 55 4.73 -2.84 7.65
C LEU A 55 4.94 -1.34 7.89
N VAL A 56 3.87 -0.55 7.92
CA VAL A 56 3.95 0.88 8.24
C VAL A 56 4.41 1.10 9.68
N GLN A 57 3.88 0.35 10.66
CA GLN A 57 4.33 0.42 12.04
C GLN A 57 5.82 0.07 12.17
N ALA A 58 6.27 -1.01 11.53
CA ALA A 58 7.68 -1.41 11.55
C ALA A 58 8.60 -0.33 10.93
N LEU A 59 8.18 0.29 9.83
CA LEU A 59 8.92 1.40 9.21
C LEU A 59 8.91 2.65 10.10
N ALA A 60 7.81 2.94 10.80
CA ALA A 60 7.74 4.05 11.75
C ALA A 60 8.71 3.85 12.91
N GLN A 61 8.75 2.63 13.48
CA GLN A 61 9.73 2.28 14.53
C GLN A 61 11.18 2.35 14.04
N LEU A 62 11.39 2.02 12.76
CA LEU A 62 12.71 2.17 12.15
C LEU A 62 13.16 3.64 12.09
N LEU A 63 12.23 4.58 11.86
CA LEU A 63 12.52 6.02 11.85
C LEU A 63 12.90 6.58 13.22
N GLU A 64 12.42 5.96 14.30
CA GLU A 64 12.79 6.32 15.68
C GLU A 64 14.17 5.79 16.09
N HIS A 65 14.76 4.87 15.31
CA HIS A 65 16.04 4.27 15.63
C HIS A 65 17.18 5.30 15.46
N PRO A 66 18.18 5.38 16.36
CA PRO A 66 19.29 6.34 16.26
C PRO A 66 20.08 6.27 14.94
N ARG A 67 20.13 5.11 14.31
CA ARG A 67 20.80 4.88 13.02
C ARG A 67 19.82 4.77 11.86
N HIS A 68 18.65 5.39 11.95
CA HIS A 68 17.62 5.26 10.93
C HIS A 68 18.07 5.75 9.54
N GLU A 69 18.84 6.82 9.46
CA GLU A 69 19.31 7.35 8.16
C GLU A 69 20.19 6.33 7.41
N GLU A 70 21.07 5.61 8.10
CA GLU A 70 21.89 4.56 7.50
C GLU A 70 21.05 3.41 6.96
N LEU A 71 20.04 2.99 7.75
CA LEU A 71 19.13 1.90 7.38
C LEU A 71 18.25 2.29 6.20
N LEU A 72 17.74 3.53 6.18
CA LEU A 72 16.91 4.05 5.10
C LEU A 72 17.69 4.25 3.79
N GLN A 73 18.98 4.61 3.86
CA GLN A 73 19.83 4.72 2.69
C GLN A 73 20.03 3.37 1.97
N GLY A 74 19.90 2.25 2.69
CA GLY A 74 19.95 0.90 2.13
C GLY A 74 18.73 0.53 1.27
N LEU A 75 17.61 1.30 1.34
CA LEU A 75 16.45 1.01 0.52
C LEU A 75 16.66 1.37 -0.95
N PRO A 76 16.22 0.53 -1.89
CA PRO A 76 16.17 0.85 -3.31
C PRO A 76 15.47 2.17 -3.60
N VAL A 77 15.98 2.91 -4.59
CA VAL A 77 15.44 4.20 -5.04
C VAL A 77 14.73 4.03 -6.37
N ALA A 78 13.49 4.50 -6.45
CA ALA A 78 12.66 4.45 -7.66
C ALA A 78 13.42 4.98 -8.89
N GLY A 79 13.49 4.16 -9.93
CA GLY A 79 14.15 4.46 -11.19
C GLY A 79 15.67 4.65 -11.13
N LYS A 80 16.34 4.31 -10.00
CA LYS A 80 17.78 4.59 -9.83
C LYS A 80 18.57 3.39 -9.32
N THR A 81 18.15 2.71 -8.27
CA THR A 81 18.97 1.68 -7.63
C THR A 81 18.21 0.41 -7.28
N GLY A 82 18.95 -0.69 -7.09
CA GLY A 82 18.46 -1.97 -6.61
C GLY A 82 17.28 -2.51 -7.42
N THR A 83 16.33 -3.14 -6.74
CA THR A 83 15.13 -3.76 -7.36
C THR A 83 14.16 -2.74 -7.95
N LEU A 84 14.35 -1.44 -7.73
CA LEU A 84 13.55 -0.36 -8.31
C LEU A 84 14.22 0.35 -9.48
N LYS A 85 15.44 -0.04 -9.91
CA LYS A 85 16.19 0.62 -10.98
C LYS A 85 15.39 0.73 -12.28
N GLU A 86 14.73 -0.34 -12.70
CA GLU A 86 13.96 -0.45 -13.95
C GLU A 86 12.44 -0.27 -13.71
N ARG A 87 12.05 0.35 -12.60
CA ARG A 87 10.65 0.60 -12.24
C ARG A 87 10.32 2.10 -12.34
N PHE A 88 9.04 2.45 -12.17
CA PHE A 88 8.55 3.83 -12.29
C PHE A 88 8.81 4.37 -13.70
N THR A 89 8.45 3.60 -14.73
CA THR A 89 8.65 3.95 -16.15
C THR A 89 7.40 4.47 -16.83
N GLU A 90 6.22 4.18 -16.27
CA GLU A 90 4.96 4.59 -16.84
C GLU A 90 4.72 6.11 -16.63
N PRO A 91 3.94 6.76 -17.52
CA PRO A 91 3.70 8.20 -17.44
C PRO A 91 3.10 8.67 -16.11
N ASP A 92 2.31 7.83 -15.45
CA ASP A 92 1.66 8.10 -14.15
C ASP A 92 2.58 7.88 -12.93
N ALA A 93 3.79 7.40 -13.16
CA ALA A 93 4.74 7.09 -12.10
C ALA A 93 6.14 7.72 -12.30
N VAL A 94 6.47 8.17 -13.51
CA VAL A 94 7.84 8.57 -13.87
C VAL A 94 8.37 9.73 -13.04
N ASP A 95 7.53 10.67 -12.64
CA ASP A 95 7.92 11.85 -11.85
C ASP A 95 8.25 11.51 -10.39
N ALA A 96 7.89 10.30 -9.92
CA ALA A 96 8.25 9.81 -8.61
C ALA A 96 9.68 9.21 -8.55
N ARG A 97 10.36 9.09 -9.70
CA ARG A 97 11.75 8.58 -9.78
C ARG A 97 12.69 9.43 -8.95
N GLY A 98 13.48 8.76 -8.13
CA GLY A 98 14.42 9.42 -7.21
C GLY A 98 13.81 9.91 -5.90
N HIS A 99 12.49 9.90 -5.75
CA HIS A 99 11.77 10.43 -4.58
C HIS A 99 11.14 9.34 -3.71
N VAL A 100 10.90 8.16 -4.26
CA VAL A 100 10.42 6.98 -3.52
C VAL A 100 11.59 6.07 -3.20
N ARG A 101 11.70 5.65 -1.94
CA ARG A 101 12.64 4.64 -1.46
C ARG A 101 11.85 3.51 -0.81
N ALA A 102 11.97 2.29 -1.33
CA ALA A 102 11.15 1.20 -0.86
C ALA A 102 11.80 -0.17 -1.04
N LYS A 103 11.42 -1.12 -0.16
CA LYS A 103 11.68 -2.56 -0.33
C LYS A 103 10.56 -3.16 -1.16
N THR A 104 10.93 -3.95 -2.15
CA THR A 104 10.01 -4.72 -2.98
C THR A 104 9.77 -6.11 -2.39
N GLY A 105 8.58 -6.65 -2.61
CA GLY A 105 8.25 -8.06 -2.48
C GLY A 105 7.59 -8.55 -3.77
N THR A 106 7.96 -9.76 -4.23
CA THR A 106 7.28 -10.40 -5.37
C THR A 106 7.31 -11.89 -5.12
N LEU A 107 6.14 -12.52 -5.07
CA LEU A 107 5.98 -13.93 -4.83
C LEU A 107 4.71 -14.43 -5.50
N PHE A 108 4.83 -15.34 -6.49
CA PHE A 108 3.69 -15.91 -7.23
C PHE A 108 2.68 -14.85 -7.68
N THR A 109 1.55 -14.75 -6.98
CA THR A 109 0.44 -13.82 -7.25
C THR A 109 0.42 -12.62 -6.32
N VAL A 110 1.56 -12.28 -5.69
CA VAL A 110 1.66 -11.19 -4.72
C VAL A 110 2.75 -10.20 -5.14
N VAL A 111 2.41 -8.91 -5.12
CA VAL A 111 3.38 -7.81 -5.24
C VAL A 111 3.25 -6.92 -4.01
N ALA A 112 4.39 -6.58 -3.40
CA ALA A 112 4.44 -5.65 -2.29
C ALA A 112 5.48 -4.55 -2.54
N LEU A 113 5.20 -3.37 -1.99
CA LEU A 113 6.09 -2.22 -1.99
C LEU A 113 5.89 -1.46 -0.67
N ALA A 114 6.92 -1.38 0.15
CA ALA A 114 6.85 -0.69 1.43
C ALA A 114 8.09 0.17 1.67
N GLY A 115 7.90 1.40 2.11
CA GLY A 115 9.01 2.33 2.27
C GLY A 115 8.54 3.74 2.62
N TYR A 116 9.28 4.73 2.15
CA TYR A 116 8.95 6.12 2.37
C TYR A 116 9.15 6.96 1.10
N THR A 117 8.50 8.12 1.10
CA THR A 117 8.67 9.16 0.10
C THR A 117 8.74 10.52 0.76
N THR A 118 9.33 11.48 0.06
CA THR A 118 9.31 12.90 0.46
C THR A 118 8.53 13.68 -0.58
N ARG A 119 7.45 14.33 -0.15
CA ARG A 119 6.61 15.20 -0.97
C ARG A 119 7.35 16.47 -1.38
N PRO A 120 6.85 17.22 -2.39
CA PRO A 120 7.45 18.50 -2.80
C PRO A 120 7.53 19.54 -1.67
N ASP A 121 6.61 19.50 -0.71
CA ASP A 121 6.58 20.37 0.47
C ASP A 121 7.56 19.95 1.59
N GLY A 122 8.34 18.88 1.36
CA GLY A 122 9.27 18.32 2.34
C GLY A 122 8.68 17.30 3.30
N THR A 123 7.37 17.07 3.29
CA THR A 123 6.71 16.10 4.17
C THR A 123 7.16 14.67 3.83
N ARG A 124 7.68 13.96 4.81
CA ARG A 124 8.01 12.53 4.69
C ARG A 124 6.79 11.68 5.00
N LEU A 125 6.46 10.76 4.11
CA LEU A 125 5.37 9.80 4.28
C LEU A 125 5.92 8.37 4.24
N ILE A 126 5.43 7.54 5.15
CA ILE A 126 5.65 6.10 5.15
C ILE A 126 4.45 5.44 4.48
N PHE A 127 4.70 4.43 3.68
CA PHE A 127 3.64 3.68 3.02
C PHE A 127 3.94 2.18 2.93
N ALA A 128 2.90 1.38 2.79
CA ALA A 128 2.98 -0.03 2.44
C ALA A 128 1.81 -0.41 1.53
N LEU A 129 2.12 -1.08 0.44
CA LEU A 129 1.20 -1.60 -0.55
C LEU A 129 1.39 -3.11 -0.63
N ILE A 130 0.29 -3.87 -0.58
CA ILE A 130 0.27 -5.31 -0.78
C ILE A 130 -0.85 -5.61 -1.77
N LEU A 131 -0.51 -6.12 -2.94
CA LEU A 131 -1.44 -6.55 -3.98
C LEU A 131 -1.41 -8.08 -4.01
N ASN A 132 -2.53 -8.69 -3.68
CA ASN A 132 -2.73 -10.13 -3.78
C ASN A 132 -3.53 -10.45 -5.04
N ASP A 133 -3.54 -11.73 -5.45
CA ASP A 133 -4.30 -12.19 -6.60
C ASP A 133 -4.00 -11.36 -7.85
N THR A 134 -2.71 -11.16 -8.12
CA THR A 134 -2.29 -10.29 -9.22
C THR A 134 -2.68 -10.78 -10.60
N ASP A 135 -3.06 -12.05 -10.74
CA ASP A 135 -3.52 -12.63 -12.01
C ASP A 135 -4.84 -11.99 -12.44
N SER A 136 -5.70 -11.61 -11.49
CA SER A 136 -6.97 -10.91 -11.75
C SER A 136 -6.80 -9.53 -12.39
N ILE A 137 -5.63 -8.93 -12.25
CA ILE A 137 -5.31 -7.58 -12.77
C ILE A 137 -4.22 -7.60 -13.86
N GLY A 138 -3.95 -8.72 -14.48
CA GLY A 138 -2.97 -8.85 -15.57
C GLY A 138 -1.59 -9.35 -15.15
N GLY A 139 -1.50 -9.98 -13.98
CA GLY A 139 -0.29 -10.63 -13.48
C GLY A 139 0.72 -9.70 -12.84
N LEU A 140 1.86 -10.28 -12.46
CA LEU A 140 2.93 -9.56 -11.76
C LEU A 140 3.44 -8.28 -12.46
N PRO A 141 3.60 -8.24 -13.80
CA PRO A 141 4.07 -7.02 -14.46
C PRO A 141 3.09 -5.86 -14.28
N GLN A 142 1.79 -6.11 -14.45
CA GLN A 142 0.77 -5.07 -14.29
C GLN A 142 0.64 -4.65 -12.82
N ALA A 143 0.67 -5.59 -11.90
CA ALA A 143 0.64 -5.30 -10.46
C ALA A 143 1.80 -4.40 -10.01
N LYS A 144 3.00 -4.60 -10.59
CA LYS A 144 4.15 -3.72 -10.32
C LYS A 144 3.89 -2.29 -10.81
N LYS A 145 3.30 -2.10 -11.98
CA LYS A 145 2.92 -0.77 -12.51
C LYS A 145 1.89 -0.10 -11.62
N VAL A 146 0.86 -0.84 -11.18
CA VAL A 146 -0.15 -0.34 -10.22
C VAL A 146 0.48 0.10 -8.91
N ALA A 147 1.43 -0.68 -8.37
CA ALA A 147 2.14 -0.30 -7.15
C ALA A 147 3.01 0.95 -7.34
N ASP A 148 3.65 1.12 -8.50
CA ASP A 148 4.44 2.31 -8.84
C ASP A 148 3.56 3.56 -8.95
N ALA A 149 2.44 3.47 -9.68
CA ALA A 149 1.46 4.54 -9.80
C ALA A 149 0.88 4.95 -8.44
N ALA A 150 0.49 3.98 -7.60
CA ALA A 150 0.01 4.25 -6.25
C ALA A 150 1.06 4.97 -5.39
N ALA A 151 2.33 4.55 -5.47
CA ALA A 151 3.42 5.21 -4.75
C ALA A 151 3.68 6.63 -5.27
N ALA A 152 3.51 6.88 -6.58
CA ALA A 152 3.61 8.22 -7.18
C ALA A 152 2.48 9.15 -6.67
N VAL A 153 1.24 8.65 -6.58
CA VAL A 153 0.12 9.39 -5.97
C VAL A 153 0.43 9.75 -4.51
N ILE A 154 0.90 8.78 -3.72
CA ILE A 154 1.27 9.02 -2.31
C ILE A 154 2.37 10.08 -2.20
N SER A 155 3.30 10.12 -3.14
CA SER A 155 4.39 11.09 -3.19
C SER A 155 3.98 12.47 -3.72
N ASP A 156 2.71 12.64 -4.12
CA ASP A 156 2.18 13.84 -4.80
C ASP A 156 2.96 14.19 -6.09
N ARG A 157 3.35 13.16 -6.83
CA ARG A 157 4.12 13.28 -8.09
C ARG A 157 3.45 12.56 -9.26
N ALA A 158 2.24 12.07 -9.08
CA ALA A 158 1.43 11.58 -10.19
C ALA A 158 0.89 12.79 -11.00
N PRO A 159 0.71 12.66 -12.31
CA PRO A 159 0.03 13.67 -13.10
C PRO A 159 -1.34 13.97 -12.50
N LYS A 160 -1.63 15.25 -12.30
CA LYS A 160 -2.97 15.66 -11.86
C LYS A 160 -3.95 15.44 -13.03
N PRO A 161 -5.15 14.89 -12.77
CA PRO A 161 -6.15 14.79 -13.80
C PRO A 161 -6.43 16.18 -14.40
N SER A 162 -6.45 16.29 -15.73
CA SER A 162 -6.83 17.53 -16.37
C SER A 162 -8.25 17.91 -15.94
N PRO A 163 -8.53 19.19 -15.63
CA PRO A 163 -9.88 19.62 -15.30
C PRO A 163 -10.82 19.23 -16.45
N SER A 164 -11.94 18.60 -16.12
CA SER A 164 -12.94 18.23 -17.10
C SER A 164 -13.45 19.50 -17.83
N PRO A 165 -13.73 19.43 -19.12
CA PRO A 165 -14.22 20.60 -19.90
C PRO A 165 -15.49 21.26 -19.33
N SER A 166 -16.22 20.57 -18.44
CA SER A 166 -17.40 21.08 -17.76
C SER A 166 -17.12 22.14 -16.69
N ASP A 167 -15.88 22.23 -16.16
CA ASP A 167 -15.55 23.20 -15.10
C ASP A 167 -15.11 24.57 -15.65
N SER A 168 -14.86 24.68 -16.97
CA SER A 168 -14.42 25.93 -17.60
C SER A 168 -15.56 26.87 -18.02
N SER A 169 -16.84 26.49 -17.83
CA SER A 169 -17.98 27.31 -18.28
C SER A 169 -18.53 28.30 -17.24
N HIS A 170 -17.95 28.35 -16.03
CA HIS A 170 -18.45 29.21 -14.93
C HIS A 170 -17.59 30.43 -14.60
N SER A 171 -16.53 30.72 -15.34
CA SER A 171 -15.63 31.85 -15.05
C SER A 171 -15.61 32.99 -16.05
N ALA A 172 -16.62 33.12 -16.93
CA ALA A 172 -16.68 34.22 -17.87
C ALA A 172 -18.09 34.79 -18.06
N ARG A 173 -18.64 35.38 -17.02
CA ARG A 173 -19.71 36.40 -17.13
C ARG A 173 -19.66 37.35 -15.94
N GLU A 174 -18.74 38.26 -15.94
CA GLU A 174 -18.87 39.53 -15.24
C GLU A 174 -18.97 40.67 -16.21
N HIS A 175 -19.96 41.54 -15.92
CA HIS A 175 -20.20 42.90 -16.29
C HIS A 175 -20.97 43.20 -17.59
N SER A 176 -22.23 43.53 -17.40
CA SER A 176 -22.67 44.92 -17.58
C SER A 176 -24.08 45.16 -17.01
N PRO A 177 -24.35 46.31 -16.38
CA PRO A 177 -25.59 46.60 -15.70
C PRO A 177 -26.55 47.42 -16.59
N SER A 178 -27.83 47.10 -16.50
CA SER A 178 -28.92 48.10 -16.58
C SER A 178 -30.30 47.43 -16.46
N GLU A 179 -30.99 47.86 -15.44
CA GLU A 179 -32.25 48.55 -15.39
C GLU A 179 -33.56 47.74 -15.37
N SER A 180 -34.20 47.90 -14.20
CA SER A 180 -35.63 47.97 -13.85
C SER A 180 -36.62 46.94 -14.40
N ALA A 181 -37.30 46.25 -13.50
CA ALA A 181 -38.72 46.33 -13.17
C ALA A 181 -39.23 45.09 -12.37
N LYS A 182 -40.09 45.36 -11.49
CA LYS A 182 -40.86 44.80 -10.41
C LYS A 182 -41.56 43.44 -10.64
N PRO A 183 -42.14 42.82 -9.58
CA PRO A 183 -42.03 41.41 -9.25
C PRO A 183 -43.32 40.61 -9.59
N ALA A 184 -43.16 39.30 -9.71
CA ALA A 184 -44.27 38.37 -9.56
C ALA A 184 -43.81 37.01 -9.02
N GLU A 185 -44.43 36.70 -7.88
CA GLU A 185 -44.86 35.41 -7.36
C GLU A 185 -43.97 34.14 -7.43
N SER A 186 -43.72 33.64 -6.22
CA SER A 186 -43.25 32.29 -5.89
C SER A 186 -44.28 31.21 -6.20
N PRO A 187 -43.86 29.99 -6.51
CA PRO A 187 -44.34 28.86 -5.70
C PRO A 187 -43.25 27.91 -5.21
N LYS A 188 -43.44 27.61 -3.93
CA LYS A 188 -43.18 26.41 -3.16
C LYS A 188 -42.05 25.44 -3.53
N ALA A 189 -41.14 25.32 -2.54
CA ALA A 189 -40.21 24.24 -2.30
C ALA A 189 -40.84 22.84 -2.36
N THR A 190 -40.12 21.92 -3.01
CA THR A 190 -40.18 20.50 -2.68
C THR A 190 -38.76 20.05 -2.31
N ASP A 191 -38.64 19.76 -1.04
CA ASP A 191 -37.53 19.08 -0.41
C ASP A 191 -37.33 17.70 -1.05
N THR A 192 -36.13 17.44 -1.54
CA THR A 192 -35.69 16.05 -1.76
C THR A 192 -34.31 15.91 -1.15
N SER A 193 -34.31 15.62 0.13
CA SER A 193 -33.17 15.16 0.90
C SER A 193 -32.70 13.82 0.34
N THR A 194 -31.53 13.79 -0.29
CA THR A 194 -30.85 12.54 -0.63
C THR A 194 -29.80 12.28 0.45
N SER A 195 -30.19 11.40 1.36
CA SER A 195 -29.37 10.82 2.42
C SER A 195 -28.18 10.07 1.84
N ASN A 196 -26.97 10.53 2.14
CA ASN A 196 -25.73 9.81 1.93
C ASN A 196 -25.49 8.89 3.12
N ALA A 197 -25.93 7.62 3.01
CA ALA A 197 -25.63 6.58 3.98
C ALA A 197 -24.31 5.87 3.62
N PRO A 198 -23.45 5.54 4.59
CA PRO A 198 -22.22 4.81 4.32
C PRO A 198 -22.49 3.36 3.93
N VAL A 199 -21.83 2.90 2.88
CA VAL A 199 -21.87 1.51 2.42
C VAL A 199 -21.15 0.62 3.44
N THR A 200 -21.93 -0.19 4.16
CA THR A 200 -21.39 -1.25 5.02
C THR A 200 -21.15 -2.50 4.17
N LEU A 201 -19.89 -2.91 4.03
CA LEU A 201 -19.55 -4.20 3.43
C LEU A 201 -19.99 -5.32 4.38
N ALA A 202 -20.84 -6.21 3.87
CA ALA A 202 -21.24 -7.43 4.54
C ALA A 202 -20.07 -8.42 4.67
N PRO A 203 -19.98 -9.22 5.75
CA PRO A 203 -18.94 -10.24 5.90
C PRO A 203 -19.17 -11.38 4.91
N ALA A 204 -18.06 -11.87 4.34
CA ALA A 204 -18.04 -13.02 3.45
C ALA A 204 -18.57 -14.26 4.19
N GLY A 205 -19.52 -14.97 3.57
CA GLY A 205 -20.14 -16.16 4.10
C GLY A 205 -19.14 -17.31 4.30
N GLU A 206 -19.34 -18.04 5.39
CA GLU A 206 -18.66 -19.31 5.69
C GLU A 206 -18.93 -20.36 4.60
N PRO A 207 -17.93 -21.16 4.21
CA PRO A 207 -18.18 -22.30 3.35
C PRO A 207 -18.87 -23.43 4.14
N ALA A 208 -19.93 -24.01 3.55
CA ALA A 208 -20.67 -25.12 4.09
C ALA A 208 -19.80 -26.39 4.26
N PRO A 209 -20.08 -27.23 5.26
CA PRO A 209 -19.34 -28.46 5.46
C PRO A 209 -19.64 -29.49 4.36
N THR A 210 -18.60 -30.05 3.76
CA THR A 210 -18.69 -31.20 2.83
C THR A 210 -18.96 -32.47 3.66
N GLU A 211 -20.14 -33.05 3.48
CA GLU A 211 -20.43 -34.40 3.94
C GLU A 211 -19.60 -35.41 3.16
N GLY A 212 -18.93 -36.29 3.91
CA GLY A 212 -18.17 -37.41 3.35
C GLY A 212 -19.06 -38.54 2.87
N LYS A 213 -18.63 -39.16 1.79
CA LYS A 213 -18.95 -40.54 1.42
C LYS A 213 -17.66 -41.30 1.15
#